data_5c21129f65ecd2dc4c64073da58c169d
#
_entry.id   5c21129f65ecd2dc4c64073da58c169d
#
_cell.length_a   1.000
_cell.length_b   1.000
_cell.length_c   1.000
_cell.angle_alpha   90.00
_cell.angle_beta   90.00
_cell.angle_gamma   90.00
#
_symmetry.space_group_name_H-M   'P 1'
#
loop_
_entity.id
_entity.type
_entity.pdbx_description
1 polymer ?
#
loop_
_entity_poly.entity_id
_entity_poly.type
_entity_poly.pdbx_seq_one_letter_code
_entity_poly.pdbx_strand_id
1 'polypeptide(L)'
;MKTVGQVMKSPVVTAKAGDTLADLVTLSRQRHMGHFPVVEGDKVIGIITDRSLREASTHPAVYNLLLDLLASLDRGLVEQIMIRDVITAPPETPVVDAVKLMREHRIGCLPVVKDGKLVGIVTASDLLWDLAAQEGQRQG
;
A
#
# COMPACT_ATOMS: atom_id res chain seq x y z
N MET A 1 6.43 9.14 -22.55
CA MET A 1 6.85 8.70 -21.21
C MET A 1 5.63 8.25 -20.42
N LYS A 2 5.69 7.08 -19.81
CA LYS A 2 4.58 6.59 -19.00
C LYS A 2 4.44 7.34 -17.70
N THR A 3 3.19 7.46 -17.25
CA THR A 3 2.82 8.07 -15.98
C THR A 3 2.33 7.00 -15.00
N VAL A 4 2.30 7.32 -13.73
CA VAL A 4 1.79 6.38 -12.71
C VAL A 4 0.32 6.05 -12.97
N GLY A 5 -0.47 6.97 -13.51
CA GLY A 5 -1.86 6.72 -13.85
C GLY A 5 -2.04 5.64 -14.91
N GLN A 6 -1.04 5.45 -15.77
CA GLN A 6 -1.08 4.42 -16.81
C GLN A 6 -0.67 3.03 -16.31
N VAL A 7 0.09 2.95 -15.22
CA VAL A 7 0.59 1.68 -14.66
C VAL A 7 -0.05 1.31 -13.34
N MET A 8 -0.78 2.22 -12.70
CA MET A 8 -1.42 1.97 -11.42
C MET A 8 -2.47 0.88 -11.50
N LYS A 9 -2.75 0.24 -10.37
CA LYS A 9 -3.90 -0.65 -10.20
C LYS A 9 -5.09 0.14 -9.68
N SER A 10 -6.28 -0.14 -10.21
CA SER A 10 -7.54 0.49 -9.82
C SER A 10 -8.68 -0.49 -10.13
N PRO A 11 -9.71 -0.60 -9.28
CA PRO A 11 -9.86 0.08 -7.99
C PRO A 11 -8.89 -0.44 -6.94
N VAL A 12 -8.68 0.36 -5.89
CA VAL A 12 -7.75 0.03 -4.81
C VAL A 12 -8.51 -0.68 -3.69
N VAL A 13 -7.93 -1.77 -3.19
CA VAL A 13 -8.40 -2.41 -1.95
C VAL A 13 -7.89 -1.57 -0.79
N THR A 14 -8.80 -1.01 -0.01
CA THR A 14 -8.49 -0.07 1.07
C THR A 14 -8.88 -0.63 2.43
N ALA A 15 -8.35 -0.02 3.48
CA ALA A 15 -8.75 -0.25 4.85
C ALA A 15 -9.35 1.03 5.43
N LYS A 16 -10.07 0.90 6.54
CA LYS A 16 -10.60 2.02 7.31
C LYS A 16 -9.93 2.06 8.68
N ALA A 17 -9.87 3.24 9.28
CA ALA A 17 -9.24 3.41 10.59
C ALA A 17 -9.84 2.48 11.67
N GLY A 18 -11.14 2.21 11.58
CA GLY A 18 -11.86 1.32 12.50
C GLY A 18 -11.77 -0.17 12.20
N ASP A 19 -11.09 -0.57 11.11
CA ASP A 19 -10.91 -1.98 10.79
C ASP A 19 -9.96 -2.64 11.78
N THR A 20 -10.19 -3.94 12.03
CA THR A 20 -9.30 -4.71 12.90
C THR A 20 -8.09 -5.23 12.11
N LEU A 21 -7.01 -5.45 12.82
CA LEU A 21 -5.82 -6.04 12.23
C LEU A 21 -6.09 -7.46 11.70
N ALA A 22 -6.92 -8.22 12.40
CA ALA A 22 -7.32 -9.55 11.99
C ALA A 22 -8.02 -9.53 10.63
N ASP A 23 -8.94 -8.58 10.41
CA ASP A 23 -9.62 -8.40 9.13
C ASP A 23 -8.62 -8.09 8.02
N LEU A 24 -7.66 -7.22 8.31
CA LEU A 24 -6.65 -6.83 7.35
C LEU A 24 -5.72 -7.98 6.97
N VAL A 25 -5.30 -8.77 7.96
CA VAL A 25 -4.46 -9.97 7.72
C VAL A 25 -5.21 -10.98 6.86
N THR A 26 -6.50 -11.21 7.15
CA THR A 26 -7.34 -12.11 6.35
C THR A 26 -7.42 -11.61 4.91
N LEU A 27 -7.67 -10.33 4.72
CA LEU A 27 -7.75 -9.72 3.40
C LEU A 27 -6.42 -9.82 2.64
N SER A 28 -5.31 -9.58 3.34
CA SER A 28 -3.97 -9.71 2.78
C SER A 28 -3.70 -11.11 2.24
N ARG A 29 -4.07 -12.14 3.02
CA ARG A 29 -3.90 -13.53 2.61
C ARG A 29 -4.80 -13.92 1.44
N GLN A 30 -6.06 -13.49 1.46
CA GLN A 30 -7.02 -13.79 0.40
C GLN A 30 -6.67 -13.13 -0.93
N ARG A 31 -6.15 -11.92 -0.88
CA ARG A 31 -5.86 -11.11 -2.07
C ARG A 31 -4.39 -11.11 -2.47
N HIS A 32 -3.51 -11.75 -1.69
CA HIS A 32 -2.06 -11.74 -1.91
C HIS A 32 -1.52 -10.30 -2.03
N MET A 33 -1.97 -9.42 -1.15
CA MET A 33 -1.62 -8.01 -1.16
C MET A 33 -0.93 -7.62 0.14
N GLY A 34 0.05 -6.73 0.03
CA GLY A 34 0.83 -6.27 1.18
C GLY A 34 0.78 -4.78 1.43
N HIS A 35 -0.08 -4.04 0.71
CA HIS A 35 -0.15 -2.58 0.81
C HIS A 35 -1.63 -2.16 0.83
N PHE A 36 -2.06 -1.52 1.92
CA PHE A 36 -3.44 -1.09 2.09
C PHE A 36 -3.48 0.39 2.47
N PRO A 37 -3.85 1.27 1.54
CA PRO A 37 -4.17 2.64 1.91
C PRO A 37 -5.35 2.65 2.89
N VAL A 38 -5.25 3.48 3.93
CA VAL A 38 -6.32 3.70 4.88
C VAL A 38 -7.05 4.97 4.47
N VAL A 39 -8.35 4.85 4.27
CA VAL A 39 -9.15 5.98 3.77
C VAL A 39 -10.26 6.35 4.74
N GLU A 40 -10.63 7.63 4.67
CA GLU A 40 -11.85 8.16 5.26
C GLU A 40 -12.64 8.76 4.10
N GLY A 41 -13.73 8.11 3.71
CA GLY A 41 -14.37 8.40 2.43
C GLY A 41 -13.39 8.08 1.29
N ASP A 42 -13.08 9.07 0.47
CA ASP A 42 -12.13 8.96 -0.65
C ASP A 42 -10.73 9.47 -0.30
N LYS A 43 -10.55 9.98 0.91
CA LYS A 43 -9.31 10.64 1.32
C LYS A 43 -8.37 9.66 2.02
N VAL A 44 -7.12 9.63 1.59
CA VAL A 44 -6.08 8.82 2.23
C VAL A 44 -5.66 9.47 3.53
N ILE A 45 -5.80 8.74 4.64
CA ILE A 45 -5.39 9.21 5.98
C ILE A 45 -4.22 8.44 6.55
N GLY A 46 -3.85 7.32 5.93
CA GLY A 46 -2.74 6.50 6.38
C GLY A 46 -2.46 5.39 5.40
N ILE A 47 -1.47 4.58 5.71
CA ILE A 47 -1.15 3.38 4.94
C ILE A 47 -0.65 2.29 5.88
N ILE A 48 -1.01 1.05 5.58
CA ILE A 48 -0.47 -0.14 6.23
C ILE A 48 0.20 -1.01 5.17
N THR A 49 1.41 -1.48 5.46
CA THR A 49 2.16 -2.37 4.59
C THR A 49 2.54 -3.62 5.36
N ASP A 50 2.85 -4.71 4.64
CA ASP A 50 3.41 -5.92 5.26
C ASP A 50 4.63 -5.59 6.10
N ARG A 51 5.45 -4.67 5.62
CA ARG A 51 6.63 -4.23 6.33
C ARG A 51 6.28 -3.55 7.65
N SER A 52 5.30 -2.64 7.65
CA SER A 52 4.88 -1.96 8.88
C SER A 52 4.25 -2.92 9.88
N LEU A 53 3.52 -3.94 9.40
CA LEU A 53 2.99 -4.99 10.26
C LEU A 53 4.10 -5.84 10.89
N ARG A 54 5.13 -6.18 10.11
CA ARG A 54 6.27 -6.95 10.62
C ARG A 54 7.14 -6.15 11.59
N GLU A 55 7.33 -4.87 11.33
CA GLU A 55 8.10 -3.98 12.20
C GLU A 55 7.40 -3.72 13.54
N ALA A 56 6.07 -3.83 13.58
CA ALA A 56 5.31 -3.71 14.83
C ALA A 56 5.58 -4.89 15.78
N SER A 57 6.20 -5.97 15.30
CA SER A 57 6.60 -7.10 16.14
C SER A 57 8.03 -7.52 15.79
N THR A 58 8.84 -7.71 16.82
CA THR A 58 10.25 -8.10 16.67
C THR A 58 10.44 -9.60 16.57
N HIS A 59 9.36 -10.40 16.74
CA HIS A 59 9.45 -11.85 16.73
C HIS A 59 8.14 -12.46 16.21
N PRO A 60 8.18 -13.48 15.33
CA PRO A 60 6.96 -14.07 14.75
C PRO A 60 5.96 -14.60 15.77
N ALA A 61 6.44 -15.19 16.87
CA ALA A 61 5.55 -15.68 17.92
C ALA A 61 4.84 -14.54 18.65
N VAL A 62 5.53 -13.43 18.90
CA VAL A 62 4.95 -12.23 19.50
C VAL A 62 3.95 -11.60 18.56
N TYR A 63 4.26 -11.56 17.27
CA TYR A 63 3.36 -11.06 16.24
C TYR A 63 2.03 -11.84 16.23
N ASN A 64 2.10 -13.18 16.20
CA ASN A 64 0.92 -14.02 16.20
C ASN A 64 0.10 -13.86 17.49
N LEU A 65 0.77 -13.79 18.66
CA LEU A 65 0.10 -13.55 19.92
C LEU A 65 -0.59 -12.19 19.96
N LEU A 66 0.08 -11.17 19.43
CA LEU A 66 -0.48 -9.83 19.34
C LEU A 66 -1.73 -9.83 18.45
N LEU A 67 -1.68 -10.47 17.28
CA LEU A 67 -2.83 -10.59 16.39
C LEU A 67 -4.02 -11.26 17.09
N ASP A 68 -3.77 -12.35 17.83
CA ASP A 68 -4.82 -13.07 18.55
C ASP A 68 -5.46 -12.20 19.64
N LEU A 69 -4.64 -11.47 20.39
CA LEU A 69 -5.12 -10.53 21.41
C LEU A 69 -5.95 -9.41 20.80
N LEU A 70 -5.49 -8.86 19.70
CA LEU A 70 -6.16 -7.75 19.03
C LEU A 70 -7.48 -8.20 18.40
N ALA A 71 -7.52 -9.42 17.85
CA ALA A 71 -8.74 -10.01 17.32
C ALA A 71 -9.79 -10.22 18.42
N SER A 72 -9.36 -10.63 19.62
CA SER A 72 -10.26 -10.88 20.75
C SER A 72 -10.84 -9.60 21.37
N LEU A 73 -10.17 -8.46 21.18
CA LEU A 73 -10.59 -7.17 21.74
C LEU A 73 -11.55 -6.39 20.85
N ASP A 74 -11.75 -6.82 19.60
CA ASP A 74 -12.61 -6.19 18.60
C ASP A 74 -12.39 -4.67 18.50
N ARG A 75 -11.12 -4.24 18.50
CA ARG A 75 -10.74 -2.83 18.43
C ARG A 75 -10.22 -2.45 17.06
N GLY A 76 -10.48 -1.21 16.66
CA GLY A 76 -9.99 -0.62 15.40
C GLY A 76 -8.51 -0.31 15.48
N LEU A 77 -7.67 -1.30 15.26
CA LEU A 77 -6.23 -1.21 15.46
C LEU A 77 -5.47 -0.73 14.23
N VAL A 78 -6.10 -0.72 13.07
CA VAL A 78 -5.54 -0.14 11.86
C VAL A 78 -5.13 1.29 12.13
N GLU A 79 -5.98 2.07 12.78
CA GLU A 79 -5.68 3.46 13.13
C GLU A 79 -4.43 3.60 14.01
N GLN A 80 -4.20 2.64 14.90
CA GLN A 80 -3.07 2.68 15.85
C GLN A 80 -1.73 2.32 15.19
N ILE A 81 -1.75 1.55 14.10
CA ILE A 81 -0.56 1.00 13.46
C ILE A 81 -0.24 1.69 12.13
N MET A 82 -1.23 2.29 11.49
CA MET A 82 -1.03 2.93 10.19
C MET A 82 0.03 4.02 10.23
N ILE A 83 0.76 4.14 9.13
CA ILE A 83 1.69 5.25 8.91
C ILE A 83 0.86 6.44 8.43
N ARG A 84 0.94 7.58 9.12
CA ARG A 84 0.12 8.76 8.83
C ARG A 84 0.73 9.69 7.79
N ASP A 85 2.05 9.73 7.70
CA ASP A 85 2.77 10.55 6.72
C ASP A 85 2.87 9.80 5.40
N VAL A 86 1.77 9.76 4.65
CA VAL A 86 1.68 9.00 3.41
C VAL A 86 2.23 9.84 2.26
N ILE A 87 3.21 9.27 1.55
CA ILE A 87 3.72 9.85 0.32
C ILE A 87 2.80 9.39 -0.82
N THR A 88 2.20 10.35 -1.50
CA THR A 88 1.28 10.10 -2.62
C THR A 88 1.79 10.77 -3.89
N ALA A 89 1.21 10.40 -5.03
CA ALA A 89 1.54 11.03 -6.29
C ALA A 89 0.28 11.24 -7.14
N PRO A 90 0.19 12.35 -7.90
CA PRO A 90 -0.89 12.51 -8.86
C PRO A 90 -0.72 11.58 -10.06
N PRO A 91 -1.82 11.23 -10.78
CA PRO A 91 -1.76 10.28 -11.89
C PRO A 91 -0.82 10.69 -13.03
N GLU A 92 -0.60 11.96 -13.24
CA GLU A 92 0.27 12.49 -14.29
C GLU A 92 1.76 12.43 -13.96
N THR A 93 2.12 11.98 -12.76
CA THR A 93 3.54 11.84 -12.36
C THR A 93 4.25 10.85 -13.28
N PRO A 94 5.38 11.23 -13.88
CA PRO A 94 6.19 10.29 -14.67
C PRO A 94 6.68 9.13 -13.81
N VAL A 95 6.71 7.94 -14.39
CA VAL A 95 7.18 6.73 -13.70
C VAL A 95 8.57 6.92 -13.09
N VAL A 96 9.47 7.61 -13.80
CA VAL A 96 10.82 7.89 -13.29
C VAL A 96 10.78 8.66 -11.96
N ASP A 97 9.90 9.66 -11.87
CA ASP A 97 9.76 10.45 -10.63
C ASP A 97 9.18 9.62 -9.50
N ALA A 98 8.26 8.69 -9.81
CA ALA A 98 7.72 7.75 -8.82
C ALA A 98 8.83 6.85 -8.27
N VAL A 99 9.71 6.34 -9.12
CA VAL A 99 10.86 5.53 -8.71
C VAL A 99 11.77 6.33 -7.76
N LYS A 100 12.02 7.59 -8.08
CA LYS A 100 12.85 8.47 -7.23
C LYS A 100 12.20 8.68 -5.86
N LEU A 101 10.89 8.91 -5.82
CA LEU A 101 10.16 9.05 -4.56
C LEU A 101 10.24 7.79 -3.71
N MET A 102 10.05 6.63 -4.32
CA MET A 102 10.15 5.36 -3.60
C MET A 102 11.54 5.14 -3.02
N ARG A 103 12.57 5.46 -3.78
CA ARG A 103 13.95 5.34 -3.33
C ARG A 103 14.29 6.32 -2.23
N GLU A 104 13.91 7.59 -2.40
CA GLU A 104 14.18 8.65 -1.43
C GLU A 104 13.52 8.37 -0.08
N HIS A 105 12.28 7.92 -0.09
CA HIS A 105 11.50 7.66 1.12
C HIS A 105 11.57 6.20 1.59
N ARG A 106 12.28 5.34 0.87
CA ARG A 106 12.43 3.91 1.17
C ARG A 106 11.08 3.21 1.31
N ILE A 107 10.19 3.47 0.36
CA ILE A 107 8.85 2.90 0.31
C ILE A 107 8.67 2.08 -0.96
N GLY A 108 7.81 1.08 -0.91
CA GLY A 108 7.55 0.17 -2.02
C GLY A 108 6.23 0.41 -2.73
N CYS A 109 5.50 1.45 -2.36
CA CYS A 109 4.24 1.79 -3.01
C CYS A 109 3.93 3.28 -2.88
N LEU A 110 3.11 3.76 -3.82
CA LEU A 110 2.59 5.12 -3.82
C LEU A 110 1.10 5.07 -4.09
N PRO A 111 0.26 5.50 -3.13
CA PRO A 111 -1.14 5.77 -3.46
C PRO A 111 -1.21 6.90 -4.47
N VAL A 112 -2.05 6.75 -5.48
CA VAL A 112 -2.25 7.75 -6.52
C VAL A 112 -3.50 8.53 -6.20
N VAL A 113 -3.35 9.85 -6.06
CA VAL A 113 -4.42 10.75 -5.59
C VAL A 113 -4.65 11.83 -6.64
N LYS A 114 -5.93 12.06 -6.96
CA LYS A 114 -6.36 13.13 -7.87
C LYS A 114 -7.47 13.92 -7.20
N ASP A 115 -7.28 15.24 -7.14
CA ASP A 115 -8.26 16.16 -6.53
C ASP A 115 -8.66 15.73 -5.11
N GLY A 116 -7.67 15.28 -4.32
CA GLY A 116 -7.86 14.85 -2.95
C GLY A 116 -8.44 13.44 -2.79
N LYS A 117 -8.68 12.72 -3.88
CA LYS A 117 -9.31 11.39 -3.87
C LYS A 117 -8.34 10.31 -4.31
N LEU A 118 -8.36 9.18 -3.62
CA LEU A 118 -7.59 8.01 -4.02
C LEU A 118 -8.15 7.41 -5.32
N VAL A 119 -7.31 7.34 -6.35
CA VAL A 119 -7.72 6.81 -7.66
C VAL A 119 -6.98 5.54 -8.08
N GLY A 120 -5.88 5.22 -7.41
CA GLY A 120 -5.12 4.02 -7.73
C GLY A 120 -3.98 3.82 -6.75
N ILE A 121 -3.22 2.76 -6.97
CA ILE A 121 -1.98 2.48 -6.24
C ILE A 121 -0.96 1.92 -7.20
N VAL A 122 0.29 2.34 -7.06
CA VAL A 122 1.41 1.78 -7.81
C VAL A 122 2.44 1.24 -6.83
N THR A 123 2.91 0.02 -7.10
CA THR A 123 3.93 -0.64 -6.28
C THR A 123 5.23 -0.75 -7.07
N ALA A 124 6.34 -0.99 -6.36
CA ALA A 124 7.63 -1.27 -6.99
C ALA A 124 7.53 -2.47 -7.94
N SER A 125 6.76 -3.50 -7.56
CA SER A 125 6.52 -4.65 -8.44
C SER A 125 5.83 -4.27 -9.74
N ASP A 126 4.83 -3.38 -9.69
CA ASP A 126 4.14 -2.91 -10.88
C ASP A 126 5.12 -2.22 -11.85
N LEU A 127 6.03 -1.41 -11.30
CA LEU A 127 7.04 -0.71 -12.10
C LEU A 127 8.06 -1.67 -12.72
N LEU A 128 8.48 -2.68 -11.97
CA LEU A 128 9.40 -3.70 -12.48
C LEU A 128 8.75 -4.53 -13.59
N TRP A 129 7.50 -4.93 -13.44
CA TRP A 129 6.77 -5.66 -14.47
C TRP A 129 6.56 -4.82 -15.73
N ASP A 130 6.26 -3.54 -15.57
CA ASP A 130 6.13 -2.64 -16.70
C ASP A 130 7.45 -2.50 -17.47
N LEU A 131 8.56 -2.35 -16.75
CA LEU A 131 9.90 -2.30 -17.34
C LEU A 131 10.22 -3.59 -18.11
N ALA A 132 9.93 -4.75 -17.53
CA ALA A 132 10.14 -6.05 -18.17
C ALA A 132 9.33 -6.17 -19.46
N ALA A 133 8.08 -5.70 -19.46
CA ALA A 133 7.23 -5.71 -20.65
C ALA A 133 7.79 -4.81 -21.75
N GLN A 134 8.32 -3.64 -21.40
CA GLN A 134 8.95 -2.73 -22.36
C GLN A 134 10.20 -3.34 -22.99
N GLU A 135 11.05 -3.98 -22.18
CA GLU A 135 12.26 -4.63 -22.68
C GLU A 135 11.92 -5.82 -23.59
N GLY A 136 10.88 -6.59 -23.25
CA GLY A 136 10.37 -7.67 -24.10
C GLY A 136 9.92 -7.16 -25.47
N GLN A 137 9.26 -6.00 -25.51
CA GLN A 137 8.83 -5.37 -26.76
C GLN A 137 10.01 -4.88 -27.61
N ARG A 138 11.08 -4.40 -26.96
CA ARG A 138 12.28 -3.96 -27.69
C ARG A 138 13.02 -5.12 -28.34
N GLN A 139 12.99 -6.29 -27.73
CA GLN A 139 13.67 -7.48 -28.23
C GLN A 139 12.85 -8.26 -29.27
N GLY A 140 11.57 -8.01 -29.30
CA GLY A 140 10.66 -8.61 -30.24
C GLY A 140 10.47 -7.74 -31.46
#